data_9111fbb42498ef08b58340c33b475048
#
_entry.id   9111fbb42498ef08b58340c33b475048
#
_cell.length_a   1.000
_cell.length_b   1.000
_cell.length_c   1.000
_cell.angle_alpha   90.00
_cell.angle_beta   90.00
_cell.angle_gamma   90.00
#
_symmetry.space_group_name_H-M   'P 1'
#
loop_
_entity.id
_entity.type
_entity.pdbx_description
1 polymer ?
#
loop_
_entity_poly.entity_id
_entity_poly.type
_entity_poly.pdbx_seq_one_letter_code
_entity_poly.pdbx_strand_id
1 'polypeptide(L)'
;MYLNRKKEDDVEFAIKHFPVTAVIGPRQCGKSTLVKHLMAKYTSEFLYLDLERPSDLEKLNDAEWFLSSQKDKLVCIDEIQRKPELFPLLRSLVDEWDRSGCFLILGSA
;
A
#
# COMPACT_ATOMS: atom_id res chain seq x y z
N MET A 1 -2.87 20.32 -5.17
CA MET A 1 -1.87 19.63 -5.99
C MET A 1 -2.11 18.11 -5.97
N TYR A 2 -1.97 17.48 -7.08
CA TYR A 2 -2.14 16.04 -7.18
C TYR A 2 -1.02 15.44 -8.01
N LEU A 3 -0.88 14.11 -7.94
CA LEU A 3 0.14 13.40 -8.68
C LEU A 3 -0.10 13.52 -10.17
N ASN A 4 0.92 13.87 -10.93
CA ASN A 4 0.83 13.91 -12.37
C ASN A 4 1.21 12.55 -12.95
N ARG A 5 1.08 12.41 -14.27
CA ARG A 5 1.34 11.15 -14.95
C ARG A 5 2.76 10.62 -14.72
N LYS A 6 3.73 11.54 -14.69
CA LYS A 6 5.12 11.14 -14.45
C LYS A 6 5.27 10.51 -13.07
N LYS A 7 4.62 11.06 -12.05
CA LYS A 7 4.67 10.51 -10.70
C LYS A 7 4.00 9.15 -10.64
N GLU A 8 2.90 8.98 -11.36
CA GLU A 8 2.24 7.67 -11.44
C GLU A 8 3.16 6.64 -12.08
N ASP A 9 3.87 7.02 -13.15
CA ASP A 9 4.82 6.12 -13.81
C ASP A 9 5.98 5.77 -12.87
N ASP A 10 6.47 6.72 -12.10
CA ASP A 10 7.53 6.48 -11.13
C ASP A 10 7.08 5.49 -10.05
N VAL A 11 5.84 5.63 -9.57
CA VAL A 11 5.27 4.71 -8.58
C VAL A 11 5.14 3.31 -9.17
N GLU A 12 4.64 3.19 -10.39
CA GLU A 12 4.53 1.88 -11.04
C GLU A 12 5.88 1.23 -11.25
N PHE A 13 6.89 2.01 -11.63
CA PHE A 13 8.24 1.50 -11.76
C PHE A 13 8.74 0.94 -10.42
N ALA A 14 8.53 1.70 -9.35
CA ALA A 14 8.95 1.29 -8.02
C ALA A 14 8.26 -0.01 -7.59
N ILE A 15 6.95 -0.13 -7.85
CA ILE A 15 6.20 -1.34 -7.52
C ILE A 15 6.79 -2.55 -8.23
N LYS A 16 7.20 -2.40 -9.48
CA LYS A 16 7.76 -3.51 -10.25
C LYS A 16 9.14 -3.92 -9.80
N HIS A 17 9.90 -3.02 -9.17
CA HIS A 17 11.31 -3.26 -8.89
C HIS A 17 11.65 -3.35 -7.41
N PHE A 18 10.78 -2.90 -6.52
CA PHE A 18 11.05 -2.88 -5.09
C PHE A 18 9.93 -3.58 -4.33
N PRO A 19 10.23 -4.20 -3.18
CA PRO A 19 9.19 -4.88 -2.40
C PRO A 19 8.21 -3.89 -1.75
N VAL A 20 8.67 -2.71 -1.37
CA VAL A 20 7.82 -1.69 -0.76
C VAL A 20 8.01 -0.36 -1.47
N THR A 21 6.90 0.29 -1.78
CA THR A 21 6.88 1.64 -2.34
C THR A 21 6.10 2.53 -1.40
N ALA A 22 6.65 3.69 -1.05
CA ALA A 22 5.99 4.64 -0.17
C ALA A 22 5.71 5.95 -0.90
N VAL A 23 4.49 6.45 -0.76
CA VAL A 23 4.10 7.77 -1.28
C VAL A 23 3.59 8.57 -0.10
N ILE A 24 4.40 9.50 0.36
CA ILE A 24 4.08 10.33 1.52
C ILE A 24 3.96 11.78 1.05
N GLY A 25 2.88 12.42 1.42
CA GLY A 25 2.67 13.81 1.01
C GLY A 25 1.48 14.41 1.72
N PRO A 26 1.17 15.67 1.44
CA PRO A 26 0.02 16.31 2.03
C PRO A 26 -1.28 15.65 1.56
N ARG A 27 -2.33 15.83 2.33
CA ARG A 27 -3.66 15.38 1.91
C ARG A 27 -3.99 16.02 0.57
N GLN A 28 -4.75 15.31 -0.25
CA GLN A 28 -5.17 15.79 -1.56
C GLN A 28 -4.02 15.97 -2.55
N CYS A 29 -2.98 15.15 -2.43
CA CYS A 29 -1.88 15.16 -3.40
C CYS A 29 -2.13 14.20 -4.57
N GLY A 30 -3.39 13.75 -4.76
CA GLY A 30 -3.73 12.85 -5.86
C GLY A 30 -3.61 11.38 -5.54
N LYS A 31 -3.49 11.03 -4.26
CA LYS A 31 -3.36 9.62 -3.86
C LYS A 31 -4.59 8.80 -4.25
N SER A 32 -5.79 9.40 -4.14
CA SER A 32 -7.02 8.70 -4.53
C SER A 32 -7.04 8.35 -6.00
N THR A 33 -6.57 9.26 -6.85
CA THR A 33 -6.47 9.02 -8.29
C THR A 33 -5.49 7.89 -8.59
N LEU A 34 -4.34 7.90 -7.89
CA LEU A 34 -3.35 6.84 -8.02
C LEU A 34 -3.94 5.48 -7.65
N VAL A 35 -4.65 5.41 -6.52
CA VAL A 35 -5.27 4.17 -6.06
C VAL A 35 -6.26 3.65 -7.10
N LYS A 36 -7.11 4.52 -7.63
CA LYS A 36 -8.09 4.12 -8.65
C LYS A 36 -7.41 3.58 -9.90
N HIS A 37 -6.33 4.23 -10.32
CA HIS A 37 -5.56 3.78 -11.48
C HIS A 37 -4.98 2.38 -11.24
N LEU A 38 -4.40 2.15 -10.08
CA LEU A 38 -3.80 0.86 -9.75
C LEU A 38 -4.85 -0.23 -9.58
N MET A 39 -6.00 0.09 -9.00
CA MET A 39 -7.10 -0.87 -8.87
C MET A 39 -7.58 -1.34 -10.24
N ALA A 40 -7.69 -0.43 -11.19
CA ALA A 40 -8.09 -0.77 -12.53
C ALA A 40 -7.04 -1.64 -13.24
N LYS A 41 -5.77 -1.37 -12.99
CA LYS A 41 -4.68 -2.08 -13.64
C LYS A 41 -4.45 -3.48 -13.06
N TYR A 42 -4.46 -3.60 -11.75
CA TYR A 42 -4.13 -4.87 -11.07
C TYR A 42 -5.35 -5.71 -10.74
N THR A 43 -6.54 -5.13 -10.78
CA THR A 43 -7.81 -5.81 -10.58
C THR A 43 -7.82 -6.68 -9.31
N SER A 44 -7.97 -8.00 -9.44
CA SER A 44 -8.08 -8.90 -8.28
C SER A 44 -6.76 -9.09 -7.54
N GLU A 45 -5.65 -8.61 -8.08
CA GLU A 45 -4.34 -8.70 -7.46
C GLU A 45 -3.98 -7.46 -6.65
N PHE A 46 -4.95 -6.62 -6.37
CA PHE A 46 -4.77 -5.38 -5.61
C PHE A 46 -5.71 -5.37 -4.42
N LEU A 47 -5.14 -5.17 -3.24
CA LEU A 47 -5.92 -5.00 -2.01
C LEU A 47 -5.69 -3.61 -1.45
N TYR A 48 -6.77 -2.86 -1.25
CA TYR A 48 -6.70 -1.52 -0.68
C TYR A 48 -7.24 -1.51 0.73
N LEU A 49 -6.44 -1.00 1.67
CA LEU A 49 -6.83 -0.83 3.08
C LEU A 49 -6.69 0.64 3.43
N ASP A 50 -7.77 1.23 3.93
CA ASP A 50 -7.78 2.61 4.38
C ASP A 50 -7.85 2.61 5.91
N LEU A 51 -6.76 2.97 6.57
CA LEU A 51 -6.69 2.88 8.03
C LEU A 51 -7.51 3.97 8.75
N GLU A 52 -8.09 4.91 8.00
CA GLU A 52 -9.11 5.80 8.56
C GLU A 52 -10.48 5.14 8.63
N ARG A 53 -10.64 4.00 7.98
CA ARG A 53 -11.89 3.26 7.93
C ARG A 53 -11.91 2.19 9.03
N PRO A 54 -12.83 2.26 9.99
CA PRO A 54 -12.81 1.28 11.09
C PRO A 54 -12.86 -0.17 10.63
N SER A 55 -13.63 -0.47 9.58
CA SER A 55 -13.72 -1.85 9.09
C SER A 55 -12.40 -2.35 8.53
N ASP A 56 -11.63 -1.48 7.87
CA ASP A 56 -10.32 -1.87 7.36
C ASP A 56 -9.31 -1.99 8.50
N LEU A 57 -9.38 -1.09 9.46
CA LEU A 57 -8.50 -1.15 10.62
C LEU A 57 -8.72 -2.43 11.42
N GLU A 58 -9.98 -2.87 11.55
CA GLU A 58 -10.31 -4.10 12.24
C GLU A 58 -9.71 -5.33 11.59
N LYS A 59 -9.57 -5.33 10.26
CA LYS A 59 -8.93 -6.44 9.56
C LYS A 59 -7.50 -6.65 10.03
N LEU A 60 -6.87 -5.61 10.54
CA LEU A 60 -5.48 -5.65 11.01
C LEU A 60 -5.36 -5.89 12.50
N ASN A 61 -6.44 -6.30 13.19
CA ASN A 61 -6.34 -6.71 14.59
C ASN A 61 -5.44 -7.94 14.73
N ASP A 62 -5.51 -8.85 13.77
CA ASP A 62 -4.54 -9.92 13.63
C ASP A 62 -3.83 -9.71 12.30
N ALA A 63 -2.95 -8.72 12.30
CA ALA A 63 -2.35 -8.23 11.07
C ALA A 63 -1.50 -9.29 10.37
N GLU A 64 -0.72 -10.04 11.12
CA GLU A 64 0.14 -11.06 10.53
C GLU A 64 -0.68 -12.12 9.80
N TRP A 65 -1.72 -12.62 10.45
CA TRP A 65 -2.59 -13.62 9.82
C TRP A 65 -3.28 -13.06 8.58
N PHE A 66 -3.85 -11.86 8.70
CA PHE A 66 -4.60 -11.27 7.59
C PHE A 66 -3.69 -11.00 6.38
N LEU A 67 -2.55 -10.35 6.63
CA LEU A 67 -1.64 -10.00 5.53
C LEU A 67 -1.01 -11.22 4.89
N SER A 68 -0.72 -12.25 5.68
CA SER A 68 -0.19 -13.50 5.14
C SER A 68 -1.16 -14.16 4.18
N SER A 69 -2.47 -14.00 4.40
CA SER A 69 -3.48 -14.54 3.50
C SER A 69 -3.56 -13.75 2.18
N GLN A 70 -2.92 -12.59 2.11
CA GLN A 70 -2.93 -11.72 0.94
C GLN A 70 -1.59 -11.69 0.21
N LYS A 71 -0.75 -12.67 0.44
CA LYS A 71 0.65 -12.66 -0.05
C LYS A 71 0.80 -12.60 -1.56
N ASP A 72 -0.23 -12.95 -2.31
CA ASP A 72 -0.19 -12.93 -3.77
C ASP A 72 -0.63 -11.60 -4.38
N LYS A 73 -0.90 -10.61 -3.54
CA LYS A 73 -1.43 -9.33 -3.98
C LYS A 73 -0.47 -8.19 -3.68
N LEU A 74 -0.65 -7.10 -4.43
CA LEU A 74 -0.08 -5.81 -4.03
C LEU A 74 -1.02 -5.22 -2.99
N VAL A 75 -0.53 -5.08 -1.76
CA VAL A 75 -1.34 -4.57 -0.66
C VAL A 75 -1.05 -3.08 -0.47
N CYS A 76 -2.07 -2.25 -0.71
CA CYS A 76 -1.98 -0.82 -0.51
C CYS A 76 -2.54 -0.47 0.87
N ILE A 77 -1.72 0.17 1.71
CA ILE A 77 -2.12 0.58 3.04
C ILE A 77 -2.10 2.09 3.08
N ASP A 78 -3.28 2.69 3.11
CA ASP A 78 -3.45 4.14 3.12
C ASP A 78 -3.51 4.66 4.55
N GLU A 79 -2.95 5.84 4.77
CA GLU A 79 -2.84 6.49 6.08
C GLU A 79 -2.10 5.61 7.08
N ILE A 80 -0.97 5.09 6.64
CA ILE A 80 -0.15 4.14 7.40
C ILE A 80 0.27 4.67 8.77
N GLN A 81 0.40 5.99 8.90
CA GLN A 81 0.82 6.60 10.17
C GLN A 81 -0.16 6.35 11.32
N ARG A 82 -1.36 5.90 11.01
CA ARG A 82 -2.36 5.58 12.04
C ARG A 82 -2.08 4.26 12.75
N LYS A 83 -1.18 3.43 12.21
CA LYS A 83 -0.81 2.15 12.84
C LYS A 83 0.67 1.87 12.59
N PRO A 84 1.55 2.66 13.24
CA PRO A 84 3.00 2.52 12.99
C PRO A 84 3.57 1.17 13.41
N GLU A 85 2.91 0.46 14.30
CA GLU A 85 3.35 -0.87 14.72
C GLU A 85 3.31 -1.90 13.58
N LEU A 86 2.71 -1.55 12.44
CA LEU A 86 2.75 -2.43 11.27
C LEU A 86 4.14 -2.51 10.63
N PHE A 87 4.98 -1.49 10.77
CA PHE A 87 6.25 -1.45 10.05
C PHE A 87 7.14 -2.66 10.29
N PRO A 88 7.37 -3.10 11.55
CA PRO A 88 8.20 -4.29 11.76
C PRO A 88 7.60 -5.54 11.11
N LEU A 89 6.29 -5.68 11.13
CA LEU A 89 5.62 -6.80 10.50
C LEU A 89 5.78 -6.77 8.98
N LEU A 90 5.58 -5.60 8.38
CA LEU A 90 5.74 -5.46 6.92
C LEU A 90 7.15 -5.85 6.50
N ARG A 91 8.15 -5.45 7.29
CA ARG A 91 9.54 -5.80 7.00
C ARG A 91 9.74 -7.31 7.03
N SER A 92 9.18 -7.99 8.02
CA SER A 92 9.26 -9.44 8.12
C SER A 92 8.60 -10.13 6.94
N LEU A 93 7.41 -9.66 6.56
CA LEU A 93 6.67 -10.25 5.45
C LEU A 93 7.38 -10.05 4.12
N VAL A 94 7.99 -8.89 3.92
CA VAL A 94 8.76 -8.61 2.72
C VAL A 94 9.93 -9.59 2.59
N ASP A 95 10.64 -9.85 3.69
CA ASP A 95 11.73 -10.81 3.68
C ASP A 95 11.23 -12.22 3.37
N GLU A 96 10.08 -12.58 3.93
CA GLU A 96 9.51 -13.91 3.74
C GLU A 96 8.99 -14.12 2.33
N TRP A 97 8.31 -13.11 1.78
CA TRP A 97 7.69 -13.21 0.45
C TRP A 97 8.72 -13.14 -0.69
N ASP A 98 9.81 -12.44 -0.47
CA ASP A 98 10.97 -12.39 -1.38
C ASP A 98 10.57 -12.06 -2.83
N ARG A 99 9.82 -10.97 -3.00
CA ARG A 99 9.41 -10.47 -4.31
C ARG A 99 9.21 -8.97 -4.29
N SER A 100 9.14 -8.36 -5.47
CA SER A 100 8.75 -6.96 -5.60
C SER A 100 7.23 -6.83 -5.56
N GLY A 101 6.75 -5.59 -5.36
CA GLY A 101 5.31 -5.33 -5.38
C GLY A 101 4.53 -5.93 -4.23
N CYS A 102 5.13 -5.97 -3.04
CA CYS A 102 4.43 -6.48 -1.85
C CYS A 102 3.49 -5.44 -1.27
N PHE A 103 4.00 -4.23 -1.01
CA PHE A 103 3.23 -3.19 -0.33
C PHE A 103 3.40 -1.84 -1.00
N LEU A 104 2.30 -1.12 -1.10
CA LEU A 104 2.28 0.29 -1.43
C LEU A 104 1.78 1.03 -0.19
N ILE A 105 2.62 1.89 0.38
CA ILE A 105 2.32 2.59 1.61
C ILE A 105 2.01 4.04 1.29
N LEU A 106 0.84 4.50 1.70
CA LEU A 106 0.43 5.87 1.52
C LEU A 106 0.27 6.53 2.87
N GLY A 107 0.70 7.78 2.97
CA GLY A 107 0.58 8.52 4.19
C GLY A 107 0.46 10.01 3.96
N SER A 108 0.02 10.72 5.00
CA SER A 108 -0.08 12.18 4.99
C SER A 108 1.02 12.76 5.87
N ALA A 109 1.64 13.80 5.35
CA ALA A 109 2.68 14.51 6.10
C ALA A 109 2.06 15.49 7.10
#